data_a27ff51fe8b38c82377ad29467d74a25
#
_entry.id   a27ff51fe8b38c82377ad29467d74a25
#
_cell.length_a   1.000
_cell.length_b   1.000
_cell.length_c   1.000
_cell.angle_alpha   90.00
_cell.angle_beta   90.00
_cell.angle_gamma   90.00
#
_symmetry.space_group_name_H-M   'P 1'
#
loop_
_entity.id
_entity.type
_entity.pdbx_description
1 polymer ?
#
loop_
_entity_poly.entity_id
_entity_poly.type
_entity_poly.pdbx_seq_one_letter_code
_entity_poly.pdbx_strand_id
1 'polypeptide(L)'
;MKKLITVILSGVLMVGALCGCTQADRVSYNISQEADRFNVTRRLAVINARSDKPVFELIGNFSIKTDSVDNQLEVTVEYEKGKYKKHFVYLNEWTIYTVEDVSGAFVDNYHYEVNYLPEMFIPFTVTMKD
;
A
#
# COMPACT_ATOMS: atom_id res chain seq x y z
N MET A 1 -45.46 -21.73 -26.05
CA MET A 1 -45.14 -20.31 -25.76
C MET A 1 -44.81 -20.06 -24.30
N LYS A 2 -45.56 -20.56 -23.32
CA LYS A 2 -45.25 -20.36 -21.90
C LYS A 2 -43.86 -20.88 -21.46
N LYS A 3 -43.44 -22.03 -21.97
CA LYS A 3 -42.09 -22.59 -21.65
C LYS A 3 -40.93 -21.82 -22.26
N LEU A 4 -41.13 -21.18 -23.40
CA LEU A 4 -40.13 -20.33 -24.06
C LEU A 4 -39.91 -19.02 -23.31
N ILE A 5 -40.99 -18.43 -22.79
CA ILE A 5 -40.94 -17.21 -21.98
C ILE A 5 -40.19 -17.45 -20.67
N THR A 6 -40.41 -18.62 -20.05
CA THR A 6 -39.72 -18.98 -18.79
C THR A 6 -38.20 -19.14 -18.99
N VAL A 7 -37.80 -19.76 -20.13
CA VAL A 7 -36.34 -19.92 -20.45
C VAL A 7 -35.68 -18.57 -20.73
N ILE A 8 -36.35 -17.67 -21.44
CA ILE A 8 -35.83 -16.32 -21.71
C ILE A 8 -35.71 -15.50 -20.44
N LEU A 9 -36.71 -15.60 -19.55
CA LEU A 9 -36.69 -14.86 -18.28
C LEU A 9 -35.58 -15.35 -17.34
N SER A 10 -35.31 -16.66 -17.28
CA SER A 10 -34.21 -17.22 -16.50
C SER A 10 -32.83 -16.85 -17.06
N GLY A 11 -32.70 -16.76 -18.41
CA GLY A 11 -31.48 -16.33 -19.06
C GLY A 11 -31.12 -14.85 -18.77
N VAL A 12 -32.11 -13.97 -18.72
CA VAL A 12 -31.92 -12.54 -18.41
C VAL A 12 -31.52 -12.34 -16.93
N LEU A 13 -32.06 -13.14 -16.02
CA LEU A 13 -31.70 -13.07 -14.60
C LEU A 13 -30.26 -13.55 -14.32
N MET A 14 -29.74 -14.51 -15.10
CA MET A 14 -28.34 -14.96 -14.96
C MET A 14 -27.30 -13.95 -15.50
N VAL A 15 -27.63 -13.18 -16.51
CA VAL A 15 -26.73 -12.16 -17.08
C VAL A 15 -26.60 -10.95 -16.15
N GLY A 16 -27.64 -10.63 -15.37
CA GLY A 16 -27.60 -9.53 -14.39
C GLY A 16 -26.73 -9.77 -13.15
N ALA A 17 -26.35 -11.03 -12.86
CA ALA A 17 -25.55 -11.37 -11.70
C ALA A 17 -24.02 -11.26 -11.92
N LEU A 18 -23.56 -11.05 -13.15
CA LEU A 18 -22.15 -11.00 -13.51
C LEU A 18 -21.54 -9.58 -13.54
N CYS A 19 -22.32 -8.53 -13.31
CA CYS A 19 -21.87 -7.14 -13.30
C CYS A 19 -21.64 -6.58 -11.91
N GLY A 20 -21.06 -7.35 -11.00
CA GLY A 20 -20.86 -6.99 -9.59
C GLY A 20 -19.52 -6.36 -9.25
N CYS A 21 -18.82 -5.68 -10.17
CA CYS A 21 -17.74 -4.78 -9.74
C CYS A 21 -18.38 -3.53 -9.14
N THR A 22 -18.32 -3.41 -7.81
CA THR A 22 -18.86 -2.24 -7.11
C THR A 22 -18.03 -1.00 -7.46
N GLN A 23 -18.64 0.18 -7.34
CA GLN A 23 -17.91 1.44 -7.51
C GLN A 23 -16.72 1.51 -6.54
N ALA A 24 -16.86 0.95 -5.35
CA ALA A 24 -15.78 0.86 -4.37
C ALA A 24 -14.59 0.05 -4.87
N ASP A 25 -14.81 -1.06 -5.58
CA ASP A 25 -13.73 -1.88 -6.14
C ASP A 25 -12.94 -1.14 -7.21
N ARG A 26 -13.62 -0.36 -8.05
CA ARG A 26 -12.96 0.48 -9.07
C ARG A 26 -12.13 1.58 -8.45
N VAL A 27 -12.65 2.26 -7.44
CA VAL A 27 -11.93 3.32 -6.72
C VAL A 27 -10.71 2.74 -6.03
N SER A 28 -10.86 1.63 -5.31
CA SER A 28 -9.76 0.95 -4.63
C SER A 28 -8.67 0.51 -5.62
N TYR A 29 -9.04 -0.05 -6.75
CA TYR A 29 -8.11 -0.44 -7.80
C TYR A 29 -7.34 0.77 -8.37
N ASN A 30 -8.02 1.87 -8.66
CA ASN A 30 -7.40 3.08 -9.19
C ASN A 30 -6.41 3.70 -8.20
N ILE A 31 -6.77 3.78 -6.92
CA ILE A 31 -5.88 4.28 -5.86
C ILE A 31 -4.63 3.40 -5.74
N SER A 32 -4.79 2.09 -5.78
CA SER A 32 -3.66 1.16 -5.73
C SER A 32 -2.74 1.31 -6.93
N GLN A 33 -3.30 1.51 -8.14
CA GLN A 33 -2.52 1.76 -9.35
C GLN A 33 -1.73 3.07 -9.29
N GLU A 34 -2.34 4.14 -8.79
CA GLU A 34 -1.65 5.42 -8.62
C GLU A 34 -0.51 5.33 -7.61
N ALA A 35 -0.69 4.55 -6.55
CA ALA A 35 0.35 4.28 -5.58
C ALA A 35 1.52 3.46 -6.18
N ASP A 36 1.21 2.46 -6.99
CA ASP A 36 2.23 1.65 -7.68
C ASP A 36 3.00 2.45 -8.75
N ARG A 37 2.39 3.53 -9.25
CA ARG A 37 3.04 4.51 -10.14
C ARG A 37 3.79 5.62 -9.40
N PHE A 38 3.88 5.55 -8.08
CA PHE A 38 4.52 6.57 -7.23
C PHE A 38 3.87 7.97 -7.29
N ASN A 39 2.58 8.03 -7.61
CA ASN A 39 1.82 9.29 -7.69
C ASN A 39 1.13 9.67 -6.37
N VAL A 40 1.22 8.82 -5.35
CA VAL A 40 0.57 9.01 -4.05
C VAL A 40 1.61 9.07 -2.96
N THR A 41 1.59 10.14 -2.18
CA THR A 41 2.40 10.23 -0.97
C THR A 41 1.74 9.43 0.14
N ARG A 42 2.51 8.55 0.77
CA ARG A 42 2.07 7.61 1.79
C ARG A 42 2.92 7.70 3.03
N ARG A 43 2.32 7.31 4.13
CA ARG A 43 3.01 7.05 5.40
C ARG A 43 2.91 5.56 5.71
N LEU A 44 4.05 4.93 5.88
CA LEU A 44 4.18 3.58 6.40
C LEU A 44 4.68 3.67 7.83
N ALA A 45 3.96 3.08 8.77
CA ALA A 45 4.42 2.91 10.14
C ALA A 45 4.48 1.43 10.47
N VAL A 46 5.60 0.98 11.01
CA VAL A 46 5.81 -0.40 11.48
C VAL A 46 5.92 -0.38 13.00
N ILE A 47 5.14 -1.19 13.65
CA ILE A 47 4.96 -1.22 15.10
C ILE A 47 5.30 -2.61 15.61
N ASN A 48 6.03 -2.67 16.72
CA ASN A 48 6.21 -3.91 17.44
C ASN A 48 5.00 -4.13 18.38
N ALA A 49 4.15 -5.10 18.06
CA ALA A 49 2.93 -5.40 18.81
C ALA A 49 3.19 -5.90 20.24
N ARG A 50 4.41 -6.34 20.55
CA ARG A 50 4.78 -6.78 21.89
C ARG A 50 5.12 -5.63 22.83
N SER A 51 5.68 -4.54 22.28
CA SER A 51 6.09 -3.36 23.05
C SER A 51 5.19 -2.15 22.83
N ASP A 52 4.22 -2.25 21.92
CA ASP A 52 3.34 -1.17 21.47
C ASP A 52 4.11 0.07 20.97
N LYS A 53 5.36 -0.16 20.50
CA LYS A 53 6.22 0.92 20.04
C LYS A 53 6.44 0.88 18.54
N PRO A 54 6.37 2.02 17.88
CA PRO A 54 6.77 2.12 16.50
C PRO A 54 8.29 1.95 16.41
N VAL A 55 8.75 1.18 15.43
CA VAL A 55 10.17 0.88 15.19
C VAL A 55 10.69 1.47 13.90
N PHE A 56 9.79 1.74 12.95
CA PHE A 56 10.13 2.27 11.65
C PHE A 56 8.99 3.14 11.12
N GLU A 57 9.30 4.27 10.54
CA GLU A 57 8.37 5.14 9.83
C GLU A 57 8.99 5.59 8.52
N LEU A 58 8.20 5.59 7.46
CA LEU A 58 8.60 6.07 6.15
C LEU A 58 7.48 6.93 5.57
N ILE A 59 7.81 8.13 5.14
CA ILE A 59 6.89 9.04 4.46
C ILE A 59 7.46 9.36 3.08
N GLY A 60 6.67 9.23 2.05
CA GLY A 60 7.07 9.50 0.68
C GLY A 60 6.21 8.83 -0.36
N ASN A 61 6.69 8.86 -1.60
CA ASN A 61 6.06 8.15 -2.70
C ASN A 61 6.69 6.75 -2.79
N PHE A 62 5.92 5.75 -2.43
CA PHE A 62 6.41 4.37 -2.42
C PHE A 62 5.31 3.38 -2.81
N SER A 63 5.73 2.27 -3.35
CA SER A 63 4.91 1.07 -3.51
C SER A 63 5.32 0.01 -2.50
N ILE A 64 4.38 -0.86 -2.15
CA ILE A 64 4.61 -1.98 -1.23
C ILE A 64 4.23 -3.30 -1.88
N LYS A 65 4.98 -4.33 -1.56
CA LYS A 65 4.70 -5.71 -1.96
C LYS A 65 4.99 -6.63 -0.79
N THR A 66 4.06 -7.50 -0.49
CA THR A 66 4.28 -8.55 0.52
C THR A 66 4.93 -9.76 -0.14
N ASP A 67 6.07 -10.20 0.40
CA ASP A 67 6.73 -11.43 0.04
C ASP A 67 6.47 -12.47 1.14
N SER A 68 5.63 -13.45 0.81
CA SER A 68 5.27 -14.52 1.74
C SER A 68 6.32 -15.63 1.85
N VAL A 69 7.27 -15.70 0.92
CA VAL A 69 8.36 -16.68 0.94
C VAL A 69 9.38 -16.30 1.99
N ASP A 70 9.80 -15.04 1.98
CA ASP A 70 10.80 -14.51 2.90
C ASP A 70 10.18 -13.82 4.14
N ASN A 71 8.84 -13.82 4.26
CA ASN A 71 8.09 -13.15 5.32
C ASN A 71 8.51 -11.68 5.47
N GLN A 72 8.52 -10.95 4.40
CA GLN A 72 8.94 -9.56 4.39
C GLN A 72 7.97 -8.67 3.61
N LEU A 73 7.95 -7.41 4.02
CA LEU A 73 7.35 -6.32 3.27
C LEU A 73 8.44 -5.63 2.47
N GLU A 74 8.35 -5.66 1.16
CA GLU A 74 9.20 -4.90 0.27
C GLU A 74 8.61 -3.52 0.06
N VAL A 75 9.37 -2.48 0.35
CA VAL A 75 8.99 -1.09 0.13
C VAL A 75 9.92 -0.49 -0.92
N THR A 76 9.39 -0.13 -2.07
CA THR A 76 10.14 0.55 -3.13
C THR A 76 9.80 2.03 -3.10
N VAL A 77 10.80 2.88 -2.93
CA VAL A 77 10.68 4.33 -2.82
C VAL A 77 11.29 5.00 -4.04
N GLU A 78 10.58 5.92 -4.65
CA GLU A 78 11.15 6.86 -5.62
C GLU A 78 11.64 8.09 -4.86
N TYR A 79 12.96 8.25 -4.77
CA TYR A 79 13.57 9.37 -4.04
C TYR A 79 14.03 10.51 -4.95
N GLU A 80 14.12 10.24 -6.25
CA GLU A 80 14.37 11.19 -7.33
C GLU A 80 13.75 10.62 -8.60
N LYS A 81 13.33 11.45 -9.52
CA LYS A 81 12.68 11.00 -10.76
C LYS A 81 13.46 9.89 -11.46
N GLY A 82 12.86 8.70 -11.52
CA GLY A 82 13.48 7.50 -12.12
C GLY A 82 14.56 6.83 -11.27
N LYS A 83 14.77 7.26 -10.00
CA LYS A 83 15.72 6.62 -9.08
C LYS A 83 15.00 6.03 -7.89
N TYR A 84 15.30 4.78 -7.61
CA TYR A 84 14.57 3.99 -6.63
C TYR A 84 15.49 3.39 -5.58
N LYS A 85 14.94 3.23 -4.37
CA LYS A 85 15.56 2.46 -3.27
C LYS A 85 14.56 1.43 -2.76
N LYS A 86 15.05 0.32 -2.23
CA LYS A 86 14.24 -0.68 -1.56
C LYS A 86 14.56 -0.73 -0.08
N HIS A 87 13.51 -0.86 0.71
CA HIS A 87 13.57 -1.20 2.13
C HIS A 87 12.85 -2.54 2.32
N PHE A 88 13.35 -3.36 3.23
CA PHE A 88 12.75 -4.64 3.57
C PHE A 88 12.42 -4.64 5.05
N VAL A 89 11.17 -4.93 5.36
CA VAL A 89 10.70 -5.06 6.74
C VAL A 89 10.34 -6.52 6.97
N TYR A 90 11.04 -7.16 7.89
CA TYR A 90 10.73 -8.54 8.25
C TYR A 90 9.40 -8.60 9.00
N LEU A 91 8.52 -9.49 8.55
CA LEU A 91 7.20 -9.71 9.14
C LEU A 91 7.22 -10.96 10.01
N ASN A 92 6.86 -10.81 11.27
CA ASN A 92 6.65 -11.89 12.21
C ASN A 92 5.35 -11.68 13.00
N GLU A 93 5.04 -12.57 13.91
CA GLU A 93 3.82 -12.50 14.73
C GLU A 93 3.68 -11.22 15.57
N TRP A 94 4.78 -10.49 15.79
CA TRP A 94 4.83 -9.26 16.58
C TRP A 94 4.95 -7.98 15.73
N THR A 95 5.00 -8.12 14.42
CA THR A 95 5.13 -6.98 13.51
C THR A 95 3.77 -6.58 12.96
N ILE A 96 3.34 -5.38 13.25
CA ILE A 96 2.14 -4.74 12.67
C ILE A 96 2.63 -3.59 11.81
N TYR A 97 2.05 -3.40 10.64
CA TYR A 97 2.27 -2.21 9.84
C TYR A 97 0.97 -1.57 9.41
N THR A 98 0.98 -0.27 9.29
CA THR A 98 -0.11 0.54 8.74
C THR A 98 0.41 1.37 7.58
N VAL A 99 -0.41 1.51 6.55
CA VAL A 99 -0.15 2.38 5.41
C VAL A 99 -1.33 3.31 5.26
N GLU A 100 -1.05 4.60 5.22
CA GLU A 100 -2.07 5.62 4.99
C GLU A 100 -1.65 6.54 3.84
N ASP A 101 -2.60 6.94 3.02
CA ASP A 101 -2.38 7.94 1.99
C ASP A 101 -2.46 9.33 2.64
N VAL A 102 -1.40 10.12 2.48
CA VAL A 102 -1.31 11.49 2.99
C VAL A 102 -1.40 12.52 1.86
N SER A 103 -1.80 12.08 0.67
CA SER A 103 -1.99 12.95 -0.49
C SER A 103 -3.05 14.02 -0.19
N GLY A 104 -2.61 15.27 -0.18
CA GLY A 104 -3.39 16.45 0.26
C GLY A 104 -2.62 17.33 1.23
N ALA A 105 -1.62 16.78 1.92
CA ALA A 105 -0.58 17.57 2.57
C ALA A 105 0.40 18.07 1.48
N PHE A 106 0.90 19.30 1.63
CA PHE A 106 1.98 19.81 0.78
C PHE A 106 3.24 19.02 1.07
N VAL A 107 3.47 17.93 0.33
CA VAL A 107 4.66 17.11 0.42
C VAL A 107 5.37 17.15 -0.93
N ASP A 108 6.66 17.40 -0.91
CA ASP A 108 7.49 17.30 -2.11
C ASP A 108 7.46 15.86 -2.61
N ASN A 109 7.14 15.65 -3.88
CA ASN A 109 6.99 14.32 -4.48
C ASN A 109 8.26 13.47 -4.42
N TYR A 110 9.43 14.09 -4.25
CA TYR A 110 10.72 13.42 -4.19
C TYR A 110 11.36 13.45 -2.80
N HIS A 111 10.65 13.98 -1.82
CA HIS A 111 11.05 13.91 -0.43
C HIS A 111 10.59 12.59 0.19
N TYR A 112 11.50 11.86 0.82
CA TYR A 112 11.13 10.77 1.70
C TYR A 112 11.91 10.86 3.01
N GLU A 113 11.26 10.51 4.07
CA GLU A 113 11.81 10.52 5.40
C GLU A 113 11.73 9.12 6.00
N VAL A 114 12.84 8.66 6.56
CA VAL A 114 12.91 7.39 7.27
C VAL A 114 13.34 7.67 8.70
N ASN A 115 12.43 7.44 9.62
CA ASN A 115 12.69 7.62 11.03
C ASN A 115 12.91 6.26 11.70
N TYR A 116 14.12 6.05 12.20
CA TYR A 116 14.44 4.94 13.09
C TYR A 116 14.32 5.44 14.53
N LEU A 117 13.51 4.76 15.31
CA LEU A 117 13.29 5.14 16.68
C LEU A 117 14.41 4.61 17.59
N PRO A 118 14.66 5.27 18.76
CA PRO A 118 15.90 5.07 19.54
C PRO A 118 16.13 3.67 20.10
N GLU A 119 15.18 2.78 19.96
CA GLU A 119 15.29 1.37 20.40
C GLU A 119 15.87 0.44 19.34
N MET A 120 16.09 0.92 18.12
CA MET A 120 16.89 0.20 17.14
C MET A 120 18.37 0.36 17.48
N PHE A 121 19.14 -0.71 17.31
CA PHE A 121 20.55 -0.85 17.74
C PHE A 121 21.52 0.23 17.22
N ILE A 122 21.11 1.08 16.29
CA ILE A 122 21.92 2.17 15.77
C ILE A 122 21.01 3.36 15.48
N PRO A 123 21.06 4.43 16.29
CA PRO A 123 20.34 5.66 16.01
C PRO A 123 21.06 6.44 14.91
N PHE A 124 20.61 6.35 13.68
CA PHE A 124 21.04 7.25 12.62
C PHE A 124 19.85 7.75 11.81
N THR A 125 19.89 9.01 11.50
CA THR A 125 18.96 9.64 10.56
C THR A 125 19.67 9.76 9.23
N VAL A 126 19.13 9.14 8.19
CA VAL A 126 19.60 9.35 6.82
C VAL A 126 18.80 10.49 6.24
N THR A 127 19.34 11.69 6.31
CA THR A 127 18.79 12.85 5.61
C THR A 127 19.47 12.95 4.25
N MET A 128 18.72 12.74 3.19
CA MET A 128 19.20 13.04 1.83
C MET A 128 18.99 14.54 1.63
N LYS A 129 20.07 15.27 1.57
CA LYS A 129 20.07 16.69 1.24
C LYS A 129 20.07 16.83 -0.27
N ASP A 130 19.19 17.69 -0.76
CA ASP A 130 19.10 18.11 -2.18
C ASP A 130 20.47 18.52 -2.76
#